data_4bc1e5467325a751879fb2e65bf8ae03
#
_entry.id   4bc1e5467325a751879fb2e65bf8ae03
#
_cell.length_a   1.000
_cell.length_b   1.000
_cell.length_c   1.000
_cell.angle_alpha   90.00
_cell.angle_beta   90.00
_cell.angle_gamma   90.00
#
_symmetry.space_group_name_H-M   'P 1'
#
loop_
_entity.id
_entity.type
_entity.pdbx_description
1 polymer ?
#
loop_
_entity_poly.entity_id
_entity_poly.type
_entity_poly.pdbx_seq_one_letter_code
_entity_poly.pdbx_strand_id
1 'polypeptide(L)'
;MMETYGLFEKLGNARPDLDLAMQKMAEECPEFRLISADVARAGMPEFIKKYPKQYYNTGIAEMAAMDLAAGLAIEGFKPWIYGMSVFNTLRGGEGIRTNMCYQGANVKIIGCNILFPYHCATDPCTCHSSVQVLS
;
A
#
# COMPACT_ATOMS: atom_id res chain seq x y z
N MET A 1 -10.64 9.15 25.83
CA MET A 1 -9.71 8.33 25.00
C MET A 1 -10.20 6.88 24.79
N MET A 2 -11.13 6.36 25.59
CA MET A 2 -11.68 4.98 25.45
C MET A 2 -12.85 4.86 24.46
N GLU A 3 -13.57 5.93 24.13
CA GLU A 3 -14.72 5.88 23.20
C GLU A 3 -14.32 5.74 21.72
N THR A 4 -13.10 6.14 21.36
CA THR A 4 -12.59 6.00 19.98
C THR A 4 -12.27 4.55 19.60
N TYR A 5 -11.91 3.69 20.54
CA TYR A 5 -11.63 2.28 20.27
C TYR A 5 -12.86 1.49 19.80
N GLY A 6 -14.03 1.76 20.38
CA GLY A 6 -15.29 1.11 19.97
C GLY A 6 -15.79 1.50 18.59
N LEU A 7 -15.37 2.65 18.06
CA LEU A 7 -15.70 3.08 16.71
C LEU A 7 -14.89 2.31 15.66
N PHE A 8 -13.64 2.00 15.95
CA PHE A 8 -12.75 1.24 15.04
C PHE A 8 -13.14 -0.24 14.95
N GLU A 9 -13.65 -0.84 16.03
CA GLU A 9 -14.22 -2.20 15.97
C GLU A 9 -15.46 -2.28 15.07
N LYS A 10 -16.25 -1.20 15.00
CA LYS A 10 -17.45 -1.14 14.14
C LYS A 10 -17.16 -0.88 12.67
N LEU A 11 -15.98 -0.36 12.32
CA LEU A 11 -15.57 -0.07 10.94
C LEU A 11 -15.08 -1.30 10.17
N GLY A 12 -14.97 -2.46 10.83
CA GLY A 12 -14.55 -3.70 10.20
C GLY A 12 -13.06 -3.74 9.82
N ASN A 13 -12.66 -4.83 9.21
CA ASN A 13 -11.30 -5.00 8.68
C ASN A 13 -11.27 -4.51 7.23
N ALA A 14 -10.71 -3.35 6.96
CA ALA A 14 -10.62 -2.77 5.62
C ALA A 14 -9.73 -3.57 4.63
N ARG A 15 -8.99 -4.58 5.09
CA ARG A 15 -8.07 -5.36 4.23
C ARG A 15 -8.79 -6.23 3.20
N PRO A 16 -9.84 -7.01 3.55
CA PRO A 16 -10.59 -7.78 2.56
C PRO A 16 -11.25 -6.89 1.51
N ASP A 17 -11.78 -5.74 1.92
CA ASP A 17 -12.43 -4.79 1.01
C ASP A 17 -11.41 -4.17 0.06
N LEU A 18 -10.19 -3.88 0.54
CA LEU A 18 -9.10 -3.40 -0.27
C LEU A 18 -8.61 -4.45 -1.26
N ASP A 19 -8.46 -5.71 -0.84
CA ASP A 19 -8.10 -6.82 -1.73
C ASP A 19 -9.12 -6.95 -2.88
N LEU A 20 -10.42 -6.93 -2.56
CA LEU A 20 -11.48 -6.97 -3.56
C LEU A 20 -11.44 -5.75 -4.50
N ALA A 21 -11.20 -4.57 -3.98
CA ALA A 21 -11.08 -3.35 -4.77
C ALA A 21 -9.90 -3.42 -5.75
N MET A 22 -8.73 -3.92 -5.30
CA MET A 22 -7.56 -4.10 -6.15
C MET A 22 -7.82 -5.15 -7.26
N GLN A 23 -8.56 -6.22 -6.97
CA GLN A 23 -8.96 -7.20 -7.98
C GLN A 23 -9.84 -6.57 -9.06
N LYS A 24 -10.84 -5.77 -8.68
CA LYS A 24 -11.68 -5.06 -9.64
C LYS A 24 -10.88 -4.08 -10.51
N MET A 25 -9.95 -3.35 -9.89
CA MET A 25 -9.07 -2.45 -10.65
C MET A 25 -8.19 -3.20 -11.65
N ALA A 26 -7.69 -4.37 -11.28
CA ALA A 26 -6.89 -5.19 -12.19
C ALA A 26 -7.71 -5.77 -13.36
N GLU A 27 -8.98 -6.07 -13.14
CA GLU A 27 -9.90 -6.53 -14.18
C GLU A 27 -10.24 -5.43 -15.19
N GLU A 28 -10.52 -4.22 -14.67
CA GLU A 28 -10.96 -3.07 -15.49
C GLU A 28 -9.81 -2.33 -16.15
N CYS A 29 -8.58 -2.47 -15.62
CA CYS A 29 -7.42 -1.69 -16.06
C CYS A 29 -6.18 -2.59 -16.26
N PRO A 30 -5.89 -3.01 -17.50
CA PRO A 30 -4.70 -3.82 -17.81
C PRO A 30 -3.38 -3.14 -17.46
N GLU A 31 -3.34 -1.81 -17.41
CA GLU A 31 -2.16 -1.01 -17.04
C GLU A 31 -1.95 -0.93 -15.52
N PHE A 32 -2.93 -1.35 -14.73
CA PHE A 32 -2.81 -1.35 -13.27
C PHE A 32 -1.64 -2.20 -12.79
N ARG A 33 -0.86 -1.69 -11.84
CA ARG A 33 0.24 -2.39 -11.20
C ARG A 33 0.22 -2.13 -9.70
N LEU A 34 0.21 -3.21 -8.91
CA LEU A 34 0.37 -3.14 -7.47
C LEU A 34 1.82 -3.43 -7.09
N ILE A 35 2.41 -2.54 -6.31
CA ILE A 35 3.79 -2.65 -5.83
C ILE A 35 3.79 -2.68 -4.30
N SER A 36 4.59 -3.51 -3.70
CA SER A 36 4.69 -3.58 -2.24
C SER A 36 6.09 -3.95 -1.77
N ALA A 37 6.50 -3.36 -0.67
CA ALA A 37 7.70 -3.77 0.08
C ALA A 37 7.34 -4.88 1.08
N ASP A 38 7.00 -6.07 0.56
CA ASP A 38 6.70 -7.34 1.25
C ASP A 38 5.43 -7.41 2.13
N VAL A 39 4.71 -6.31 2.36
CA VAL A 39 3.54 -6.32 3.27
C VAL A 39 2.23 -6.75 2.60
N ALA A 40 2.14 -6.75 1.27
CA ALA A 40 0.90 -7.09 0.56
C ALA A 40 0.50 -8.56 0.69
N ARG A 41 1.43 -9.46 0.93
CA ARG A 41 1.14 -10.91 1.12
C ARG A 41 0.13 -11.17 2.23
N ALA A 42 0.22 -10.42 3.32
CA ALA A 42 -0.71 -10.53 4.44
C ALA A 42 -2.01 -9.73 4.23
N GLY A 43 -1.99 -8.73 3.36
CA GLY A 43 -3.11 -7.81 3.13
C GLY A 43 -3.98 -8.13 1.92
N MET A 44 -3.39 -8.70 0.87
CA MET A 44 -4.04 -8.90 -0.44
C MET A 44 -3.68 -10.26 -1.07
N PRO A 45 -3.92 -11.39 -0.36
CA PRO A 45 -3.52 -12.72 -0.84
C PRO A 45 -4.26 -13.16 -2.10
N GLU A 46 -5.54 -12.84 -2.22
CA GLU A 46 -6.35 -13.24 -3.37
C GLU A 46 -5.99 -12.44 -4.62
N PHE A 47 -5.72 -11.13 -4.48
CA PHE A 47 -5.19 -10.33 -5.58
C PHE A 47 -3.89 -10.92 -6.13
N ILE A 48 -2.92 -11.18 -5.25
CA ILE A 48 -1.60 -11.69 -5.66
C ILE A 48 -1.73 -13.03 -6.40
N LYS A 49 -2.62 -13.90 -5.93
CA LYS A 49 -2.88 -15.22 -6.54
C LYS A 49 -3.53 -15.09 -7.92
N LYS A 50 -4.48 -14.18 -8.07
CA LYS A 50 -5.28 -14.02 -9.29
C LYS A 50 -4.56 -13.19 -10.36
N TYR A 51 -3.77 -12.18 -9.95
CA TYR A 51 -3.09 -11.22 -10.84
C TYR A 51 -1.56 -11.16 -10.64
N PRO A 52 -0.83 -12.29 -10.72
CA PRO A 52 0.60 -12.33 -10.43
C PRO A 52 1.44 -11.47 -11.39
N LYS A 53 0.94 -11.20 -12.61
CA LYS A 53 1.63 -10.34 -13.59
C LYS A 53 1.44 -8.84 -13.36
N GLN A 54 0.48 -8.46 -12.50
CA GLN A 54 0.20 -7.09 -12.12
C GLN A 54 0.70 -6.77 -10.70
N TYR A 55 1.43 -7.70 -10.08
CA TYR A 55 1.99 -7.54 -8.74
C TYR A 55 3.53 -7.59 -8.75
N TYR A 56 4.13 -6.63 -8.08
CA TYR A 56 5.57 -6.53 -7.88
C TYR A 56 5.90 -6.45 -6.40
N ASN A 57 6.77 -7.33 -5.92
CA ASN A 57 7.29 -7.30 -4.57
C ASN A 57 8.77 -6.90 -4.62
N THR A 58 9.11 -5.77 -4.04
CA THR A 58 10.49 -5.26 -3.99
C THR A 58 11.29 -5.80 -2.80
N GLY A 59 10.70 -6.70 -1.99
CA GLY A 59 11.24 -7.02 -0.67
C GLY A 59 11.07 -5.83 0.29
N ILE A 60 11.74 -5.87 1.42
CA ILE A 60 11.70 -4.78 2.43
C ILE A 60 12.58 -3.62 1.95
N ALA A 61 12.14 -2.96 0.87
CA ALA A 61 12.88 -1.92 0.18
C ALA A 61 11.92 -0.85 -0.37
N GLU A 62 11.41 0.00 0.51
CA GLU A 62 10.40 1.02 0.17
C GLU A 62 10.91 2.01 -0.88
N MET A 63 12.19 2.39 -0.81
CA MET A 63 12.79 3.27 -1.81
C MET A 63 12.76 2.66 -3.20
N ALA A 64 13.14 1.39 -3.33
CA ALA A 64 13.07 0.67 -4.61
C ALA A 64 11.61 0.54 -5.11
N ALA A 65 10.64 0.42 -4.21
CA ALA A 65 9.22 0.43 -4.57
C ALA A 65 8.80 1.78 -5.18
N MET A 66 9.28 2.90 -4.62
CA MET A 66 9.03 4.24 -5.15
C MET A 66 9.68 4.44 -6.53
N ASP A 67 10.93 3.99 -6.69
CA ASP A 67 11.67 4.11 -7.95
C ASP A 67 11.00 3.27 -9.06
N LEU A 68 10.63 2.04 -8.76
CA LEU A 68 9.92 1.16 -9.68
C LEU A 68 8.57 1.75 -10.10
N ALA A 69 7.80 2.27 -9.13
CA ALA A 69 6.51 2.87 -9.41
C ALA A 69 6.63 4.10 -10.31
N ALA A 70 7.59 4.98 -10.05
CA ALA A 70 7.83 6.14 -10.89
C ALA A 70 8.19 5.74 -12.32
N GLY A 71 9.09 4.77 -12.48
CA GLY A 71 9.45 4.25 -13.80
C GLY A 71 8.25 3.66 -14.55
N LEU A 72 7.43 2.85 -13.88
CA LEU A 72 6.23 2.28 -14.49
C LEU A 72 5.20 3.36 -14.86
N ALA A 73 5.06 4.42 -14.07
CA ALA A 73 4.15 5.51 -14.38
C ALA A 73 4.60 6.29 -15.63
N ILE A 74 5.90 6.50 -15.80
CA ILE A 74 6.48 7.14 -17.01
C ILE A 74 6.22 6.29 -18.25
N GLU A 75 6.27 4.97 -18.13
CA GLU A 75 5.95 4.02 -19.22
C GLU A 75 4.44 3.87 -19.48
N GLY A 76 3.58 4.65 -18.80
CA GLY A 76 2.14 4.67 -19.04
C GLY A 76 1.34 3.67 -18.21
N PHE A 77 1.95 2.94 -17.30
CA PHE A 77 1.24 2.11 -16.34
C PHE A 77 0.59 2.98 -15.25
N LYS A 78 -0.30 2.36 -14.49
CA LYS A 78 -1.01 2.97 -13.36
C LYS A 78 -0.59 2.30 -12.05
N PRO A 79 0.60 2.63 -11.53
CA PRO A 79 1.15 1.97 -10.36
C PRO A 79 0.49 2.46 -9.07
N TRP A 80 0.22 1.52 -8.19
CA TRP A 80 -0.21 1.74 -6.83
C TRP A 80 0.78 1.07 -5.87
N ILE A 81 1.25 1.81 -4.87
CA ILE A 81 2.13 1.29 -3.84
C ILE A 81 1.31 0.99 -2.60
N TYR A 82 1.41 -0.21 -2.08
CA TYR A 82 0.81 -0.60 -0.80
C TYR A 82 1.91 -0.91 0.22
N GLY A 83 1.88 -0.23 1.34
CA GLY A 83 2.86 -0.42 2.40
C GLY A 83 2.48 0.23 3.71
N MET A 84 3.31 0.08 4.73
CA MET A 84 3.12 0.78 6.00
C MET A 84 3.36 2.28 5.81
N SER A 85 2.42 3.11 6.27
CA SER A 85 2.46 4.57 6.09
C SER A 85 3.78 5.19 6.52
N VAL A 86 4.26 4.81 7.69
CA VAL A 86 5.53 5.30 8.26
C VAL A 86 6.71 5.01 7.33
N PHE A 87 6.79 3.80 6.78
CA PHE A 87 7.92 3.42 5.93
C PHE A 87 7.79 4.02 4.53
N ASN A 88 6.58 4.05 3.96
CA ASN A 88 6.35 4.70 2.68
C ASN A 88 6.71 6.19 2.73
N THR A 89 6.38 6.89 3.83
CA THR A 89 6.64 8.33 3.94
C THR A 89 8.07 8.66 4.37
N LEU A 90 8.61 7.95 5.37
CA LEU A 90 9.94 8.29 5.89
C LEU A 90 11.08 7.67 5.08
N ARG A 91 11.00 6.38 4.76
CA ARG A 91 12.02 5.72 3.93
C ARG A 91 11.87 6.02 2.45
N GLY A 92 10.62 6.07 1.96
CA GLY A 92 10.30 6.37 0.57
C GLY A 92 10.25 7.85 0.24
N GLY A 93 10.38 8.73 1.23
CA GLY A 93 10.15 10.18 1.09
C GLY A 93 10.99 10.85 0.01
N GLU A 94 12.25 10.46 -0.13
CA GLU A 94 13.11 10.97 -1.19
C GLU A 94 12.63 10.54 -2.57
N GLY A 95 12.23 9.28 -2.75
CA GLY A 95 11.66 8.77 -4.00
C GLY A 95 10.34 9.46 -4.36
N ILE A 96 9.49 9.73 -3.37
CA ILE A 96 8.26 10.52 -3.58
C ILE A 96 8.62 11.90 -4.10
N ARG A 97 9.56 12.60 -3.45
CA ARG A 97 9.97 13.95 -3.82
C ARG A 97 10.61 14.02 -5.21
N THR A 98 11.61 13.17 -5.47
CA THR A 98 12.45 13.27 -6.67
C THR A 98 11.87 12.52 -7.86
N ASN A 99 11.38 11.30 -7.65
CA ASN A 99 11.00 10.43 -8.75
C ASN A 99 9.50 10.53 -9.09
N MET A 100 8.67 10.92 -8.12
CA MET A 100 7.23 11.11 -8.39
C MET A 100 6.89 12.58 -8.59
N CYS A 101 7.06 13.42 -7.56
CA CYS A 101 6.62 14.81 -7.62
C CYS A 101 7.40 15.64 -8.62
N TYR A 102 8.74 15.55 -8.61
CA TYR A 102 9.58 16.35 -9.51
C TYR A 102 9.38 15.96 -10.98
N GLN A 103 9.17 14.68 -11.25
CA GLN A 103 8.96 14.18 -12.63
C GLN A 103 7.47 14.16 -13.05
N GLY A 104 6.55 14.50 -12.15
CA GLY A 104 5.12 14.45 -12.43
C GLY A 104 4.58 13.04 -12.68
N ALA A 105 5.21 12.01 -12.08
CA ALA A 105 4.81 10.63 -12.25
C ALA A 105 3.50 10.34 -11.50
N ASN A 106 2.48 9.81 -12.20
CA ASN A 106 1.17 9.53 -11.64
C ASN A 106 1.16 8.20 -10.86
N VAL A 107 1.59 8.25 -9.62
CA VAL A 107 1.65 7.11 -8.69
C VAL A 107 0.63 7.32 -7.56
N LYS A 108 -0.04 6.25 -7.13
CA LYS A 108 -0.89 6.26 -5.95
C LYS A 108 -0.21 5.50 -4.81
N ILE A 109 -0.28 6.03 -3.60
CA ILE A 109 0.31 5.41 -2.41
C ILE A 109 -0.79 5.11 -1.40
N ILE A 110 -0.91 3.84 -1.04
CA ILE A 110 -1.82 3.36 0.00
C ILE A 110 -0.98 3.05 1.24
N GLY A 111 -1.22 3.80 2.30
CA GLY A 111 -0.61 3.55 3.60
C GLY A 111 -1.51 2.74 4.51
N CYS A 112 -0.98 1.71 5.14
CA CYS A 112 -1.62 1.02 6.25
C CYS A 112 -0.88 1.30 7.56
N ASN A 113 -1.51 1.02 8.71
CA ASN A 113 -0.92 1.19 10.04
C ASN A 113 -0.41 2.62 10.31
N ILE A 114 -1.32 3.59 10.32
CA ILE A 114 -0.98 5.02 10.50
C ILE A 114 -0.55 5.34 11.92
N LEU A 115 -1.06 4.63 12.91
CA LEU A 115 -0.69 4.79 14.31
C LEU A 115 0.41 3.79 14.66
N PHE A 116 1.52 4.29 15.20
CA PHE A 116 2.66 3.52 15.67
C PHE A 116 2.25 2.27 16.46
N PRO A 117 2.23 1.07 15.91
CA PRO A 117 1.97 -0.13 16.68
C PRO A 117 3.28 -0.89 16.94
N TYR A 118 4.31 -0.21 17.41
CA TYR A 118 5.42 -0.91 18.06
C TYR A 118 5.14 -1.20 19.55
N HIS A 119 3.86 -1.29 19.91
CA HIS A 119 3.45 -1.95 21.14
C HIS A 119 3.24 -3.45 20.92
N CYS A 120 4.16 -4.09 20.22
CA CYS A 120 4.04 -5.51 20.01
C CYS A 120 5.19 -6.26 20.65
N ALA A 121 5.09 -6.50 21.97
CA ALA A 121 5.83 -7.58 22.59
C ALA A 121 4.91 -8.66 23.18
N THR A 122 3.59 -8.45 23.34
CA THR A 122 2.78 -9.38 24.13
C THR A 122 1.33 -9.62 23.70
N ASP A 123 0.79 -8.92 22.68
CA ASP A 123 -0.61 -9.13 22.25
C ASP A 123 -0.71 -9.48 20.77
N PRO A 124 -1.64 -10.40 20.38
CA PRO A 124 -1.94 -10.66 18.97
C PRO A 124 -2.41 -9.36 18.33
N CYS A 125 -1.62 -8.89 17.40
CA CYS A 125 -1.75 -7.62 16.70
C CYS A 125 -3.15 -7.42 16.14
N THR A 126 -4.02 -6.75 16.85
CA THR A 126 -5.20 -6.11 16.29
C THR A 126 -4.73 -4.87 15.54
N CYS A 127 -4.23 -5.08 14.32
CA CYS A 127 -3.88 -4.00 13.42
C CYS A 127 -5.17 -3.31 12.97
N HIS A 128 -5.53 -2.23 13.63
CA HIS A 128 -6.52 -1.30 13.12
C HIS A 128 -5.94 -0.62 11.88
N SER A 129 -6.28 -1.14 10.73
CA SER A 129 -5.79 -0.62 9.45
C SER A 129 -6.70 0.50 8.96
N SER A 130 -6.30 1.75 9.19
CA SER A 130 -6.77 2.85 8.38
C SER A 130 -5.96 2.89 7.08
N VAL A 131 -6.66 3.04 5.96
CA VAL A 131 -6.04 3.18 4.64
C VAL A 131 -6.09 4.64 4.25
N GLN A 132 -4.94 5.23 3.92
CA GLN A 132 -4.87 6.56 3.30
C GLN A 132 -4.34 6.43 1.88
N VAL A 133 -5.02 7.09 0.95
CA VAL A 133 -4.57 7.24 -0.44
C VAL A 133 -4.05 8.65 -0.59
N LEU A 134 -2.77 8.77 -0.94
CA LEU A 134 -2.15 10.02 -1.36
C LEU A 134 -2.15 10.04 -2.91
N SER A 135 -2.72 11.06 -3.48
CA SER A 135 -2.80 11.26 -4.94
C SER A 135 -2.07 12.54 -5.35
#